data_5e04a1f4d93a0cd6ae164c3adc0b6b74
#
_entry.id   5e04a1f4d93a0cd6ae164c3adc0b6b74
#
_cell.length_a   1.000
_cell.length_b   1.000
_cell.length_c   1.000
_cell.angle_alpha   90.00
_cell.angle_beta   90.00
_cell.angle_gamma   90.00
#
_symmetry.space_group_name_H-M   'P 1'
#
loop_
_entity.id
_entity.type
_entity.pdbx_description
1 polymer ?
#
loop_
_entity_poly.entity_id
_entity_poly.type
_entity_poly.pdbx_seq_one_letter_code
_entity_poly.pdbx_strand_id
1 'polypeptide(L)'
;MAESIVAHGRRSQASRGATARPSRAPAPHRIVRTATASDIPALVRLENQSFPTDRLSSRNFRYMLSKGNAITVVETDRDGEIRGYALVLFHRGTPLARLYSIAVAPRWRGKGIGRVLMKAAEEAARDRDAAYMRLEVRADDKDTQEFYKRLGYRPFGYHSHYYEDHTDAVRMDKVIAPGLAPNVTRVPYYRQRLEFTCGPAALMMAMHALDRKLRMTAIDELRIWRETTTVFMTAGHGGCSPYGLALAAHQRGFEVELYMSDRDVPFVETVRSDLKREVIRQVHKDFLEQIAETPVPVFYRPLTLAEMREKFEEGGIPIVLVSSYQFDRRKELHWVVVNGFDEKYVYVHDPYVDDAEAKSPTDRMHIPVPQRTFDRMARYGKQHRKAALIIKKRRSKFSPQ
;
A
#
# COMPACT_ATOMS: atom_id res chain seq x y z
N MET A 1 8.68 -14.27 -0.51
CA MET A 1 9.44 -15.53 -0.38
C MET A 1 10.84 -15.25 0.12
N ALA A 2 11.10 -15.50 1.39
CA ALA A 2 12.43 -15.41 1.96
C ALA A 2 12.56 -16.49 3.04
N GLU A 3 13.26 -17.56 2.73
CA GLU A 3 13.56 -18.63 3.69
C GLU A 3 15.01 -18.60 4.16
N SER A 4 15.08 -18.74 5.46
CA SER A 4 16.12 -19.30 6.35
C SER A 4 17.60 -19.02 6.10
N ILE A 5 18.15 -18.20 6.98
CA ILE A 5 19.59 -18.01 7.19
C ILE A 5 19.90 -18.19 8.67
N VAL A 6 20.18 -19.39 9.19
CA VAL A 6 20.90 -19.57 10.48
C VAL A 6 21.65 -20.90 10.55
N ALA A 7 22.89 -20.84 11.02
CA ALA A 7 23.67 -21.96 11.48
C ALA A 7 23.92 -21.85 13.00
N HIS A 8 23.64 -22.94 13.72
CA HIS A 8 23.93 -23.09 15.14
C HIS A 8 25.45 -23.20 15.38
N GLY A 9 25.98 -22.38 16.29
CA GLY A 9 27.34 -22.50 16.83
C GLY A 9 27.30 -22.92 18.28
N ARG A 10 27.74 -24.13 18.59
CA ARG A 10 27.98 -24.63 19.97
C ARG A 10 29.21 -23.93 20.56
N ARG A 11 29.08 -23.42 21.79
CA ARG A 11 30.21 -22.96 22.61
C ARG A 11 30.90 -24.16 23.25
N SER A 12 32.23 -24.29 23.03
CA SER A 12 33.11 -25.04 23.93
C SER A 12 34.15 -24.07 24.52
N GLN A 13 34.29 -24.12 25.83
CA GLN A 13 35.36 -23.41 26.57
C GLN A 13 36.65 -24.19 26.46
N ALA A 14 37.74 -23.52 26.09
CA ALA A 14 39.11 -23.98 26.38
C ALA A 14 40.08 -22.79 26.38
N SER A 15 40.75 -22.71 27.51
CA SER A 15 42.07 -22.16 27.91
C SER A 15 42.84 -21.16 27.05
N ARG A 16 43.37 -20.17 27.78
CA ARG A 16 44.28 -19.09 27.42
C ARG A 16 45.61 -19.60 26.81
N GLY A 17 45.90 -19.13 25.62
CA GLY A 17 47.23 -19.12 25.04
C GLY A 17 47.33 -17.86 24.13
N ALA A 18 48.28 -16.98 24.45
CA ALA A 18 48.53 -15.78 23.65
C ALA A 18 49.14 -16.23 22.32
N THR A 19 48.38 -16.12 21.25
CA THR A 19 48.85 -16.28 19.88
C THR A 19 48.49 -15.10 19.02
N ALA A 20 49.41 -14.70 18.14
CA ALA A 20 49.39 -13.60 17.23
C ALA A 20 48.01 -13.47 16.52
N ARG A 21 47.50 -12.24 16.39
CA ARG A 21 46.32 -11.95 15.57
C ARG A 21 46.53 -12.49 14.15
N PRO A 22 45.72 -13.40 13.65
CA PRO A 22 45.78 -13.80 12.27
C PRO A 22 45.50 -12.58 11.39
N SER A 23 46.34 -12.32 10.40
CA SER A 23 46.13 -11.30 9.39
C SER A 23 44.73 -11.47 8.80
N ARG A 24 43.92 -10.43 8.87
CA ARG A 24 42.57 -10.39 8.30
C ARG A 24 42.70 -10.70 6.81
N ALA A 25 42.27 -11.89 6.41
CA ALA A 25 42.24 -12.25 4.99
C ALA A 25 41.59 -11.12 4.20
N PRO A 26 42.15 -10.72 3.02
CA PRO A 26 41.57 -9.66 2.22
C PRO A 26 40.09 -9.95 1.98
N ALA A 27 39.26 -8.95 2.22
CA ALA A 27 37.82 -9.09 2.04
C ALA A 27 37.54 -9.61 0.62
N PRO A 28 36.74 -10.65 0.45
CA PRO A 28 36.48 -11.22 -0.87
C PRO A 28 35.99 -10.11 -1.80
N HIS A 29 36.64 -9.94 -2.94
CA HIS A 29 36.20 -8.99 -3.96
C HIS A 29 34.76 -9.28 -4.32
N ARG A 30 33.88 -8.29 -4.11
CA ARG A 30 32.46 -8.37 -4.37
C ARG A 30 32.13 -7.42 -5.50
N ILE A 31 31.49 -7.93 -6.52
CA ILE A 31 31.00 -7.13 -7.64
C ILE A 31 29.47 -7.18 -7.56
N VAL A 32 28.86 -6.00 -7.47
CA VAL A 32 27.41 -5.88 -7.55
C VAL A 32 27.07 -5.15 -8.84
N ARG A 33 26.16 -5.73 -9.61
CA ARG A 33 25.71 -5.16 -10.87
C ARG A 33 24.25 -5.48 -11.14
N THR A 34 23.65 -4.78 -12.08
CA THR A 34 22.33 -5.17 -12.61
C THR A 34 22.44 -6.47 -13.39
N ALA A 35 21.46 -7.34 -13.23
CA ALA A 35 21.35 -8.59 -13.97
C ALA A 35 20.97 -8.33 -15.43
N THR A 36 21.45 -9.21 -16.31
CA THR A 36 21.15 -9.24 -17.74
C THR A 36 20.44 -10.52 -18.14
N ALA A 37 19.96 -10.60 -19.38
CA ALA A 37 19.29 -11.80 -19.88
C ALA A 37 20.20 -13.05 -19.85
N SER A 38 21.53 -12.89 -19.98
CA SER A 38 22.49 -13.99 -19.88
C SER A 38 22.60 -14.60 -18.48
N ASP A 39 22.16 -13.87 -17.45
CA ASP A 39 22.17 -14.35 -16.05
C ASP A 39 21.00 -15.28 -15.72
N ILE A 40 19.95 -15.32 -16.55
CA ILE A 40 18.72 -16.07 -16.27
C ILE A 40 18.98 -17.53 -15.86
N PRO A 41 19.84 -18.31 -16.55
CA PRO A 41 20.10 -19.70 -16.14
C PRO A 41 20.69 -19.80 -14.72
N ALA A 42 21.55 -18.87 -14.34
CA ALA A 42 22.15 -18.83 -13.00
C ALA A 42 21.14 -18.41 -11.94
N LEU A 43 20.29 -17.40 -12.24
CA LEU A 43 19.20 -16.95 -11.36
C LEU A 43 18.21 -18.08 -11.08
N VAL A 44 17.79 -18.83 -12.10
CA VAL A 44 16.88 -19.97 -11.93
C VAL A 44 17.50 -21.09 -11.10
N ARG A 45 18.80 -21.37 -11.31
CA ARG A 45 19.49 -22.37 -10.46
C ARG A 45 19.52 -21.93 -9.00
N LEU A 46 19.83 -20.66 -8.75
CA LEU A 46 19.89 -20.10 -7.41
C LEU A 46 18.52 -20.10 -6.73
N GLU A 47 17.46 -19.76 -7.47
CA GLU A 47 16.07 -19.82 -7.03
C GLU A 47 15.68 -21.23 -6.58
N ASN A 48 15.96 -22.22 -7.43
CA ASN A 48 15.65 -23.63 -7.13
C ASN A 48 16.42 -24.20 -5.94
N GLN A 49 17.63 -23.66 -5.65
CA GLN A 49 18.42 -24.04 -4.48
C GLN A 49 17.99 -23.34 -3.19
N SER A 50 17.30 -22.21 -3.32
CA SER A 50 16.99 -21.32 -2.20
C SER A 50 15.58 -21.48 -1.68
N PHE A 51 14.62 -21.83 -2.54
CA PHE A 51 13.20 -21.87 -2.20
C PHE A 51 12.58 -23.24 -2.53
N PRO A 52 11.83 -23.84 -1.59
CA PRO A 52 11.11 -25.10 -1.83
C PRO A 52 9.85 -24.88 -2.70
N THR A 53 9.14 -23.78 -2.48
CA THR A 53 7.89 -23.39 -3.15
C THR A 53 8.01 -21.97 -3.73
N ASP A 54 6.95 -21.46 -4.37
CA ASP A 54 6.83 -20.06 -4.84
C ASP A 54 7.99 -19.59 -5.74
N ARG A 55 8.55 -20.47 -6.55
CA ARG A 55 9.78 -20.22 -7.33
C ARG A 55 9.52 -19.37 -8.56
N LEU A 56 10.45 -18.46 -8.84
CA LEU A 56 10.48 -17.73 -10.10
C LEU A 56 11.00 -18.61 -11.25
N SER A 57 10.20 -18.72 -12.30
CA SER A 57 10.57 -19.44 -13.50
C SER A 57 11.49 -18.61 -14.43
N SER A 58 12.14 -19.28 -15.39
CA SER A 58 12.89 -18.60 -16.45
C SER A 58 12.03 -17.57 -17.22
N ARG A 59 10.72 -17.85 -17.39
CA ARG A 59 9.76 -16.93 -18.03
C ARG A 59 9.55 -15.68 -17.16
N ASN A 60 9.40 -15.84 -15.84
CA ASN A 60 9.25 -14.73 -14.91
C ASN A 60 10.49 -13.83 -14.93
N PHE A 61 11.69 -14.39 -14.81
CA PHE A 61 12.94 -13.62 -14.88
C PHE A 61 13.08 -12.88 -16.21
N ARG A 62 12.79 -13.53 -17.34
CA ARG A 62 12.84 -12.89 -18.65
C ARG A 62 11.87 -11.70 -18.74
N TYR A 63 10.65 -11.86 -18.24
CA TYR A 63 9.68 -10.78 -18.19
C TYR A 63 10.17 -9.62 -17.33
N MET A 64 10.66 -9.91 -16.09
CA MET A 64 11.12 -8.87 -15.15
C MET A 64 12.34 -8.10 -15.68
N LEU A 65 13.25 -8.77 -16.37
CA LEU A 65 14.45 -8.14 -16.93
C LEU A 65 14.18 -7.33 -18.21
N SER A 66 13.11 -7.61 -18.95
CA SER A 66 12.87 -6.98 -20.26
C SER A 66 11.67 -6.05 -20.32
N LYS A 67 10.56 -6.40 -19.68
CA LYS A 67 9.26 -5.70 -19.79
C LYS A 67 8.67 -5.28 -18.44
N GLY A 68 9.09 -5.94 -17.35
CA GLY A 68 8.60 -5.64 -16.02
C GLY A 68 9.09 -4.26 -15.53
N ASN A 69 8.26 -3.58 -14.74
CA ASN A 69 8.72 -2.39 -14.01
C ASN A 69 9.54 -2.84 -12.79
N ALA A 70 10.71 -3.39 -13.06
CA ALA A 70 11.55 -4.09 -12.09
C ALA A 70 13.04 -3.79 -12.29
N ILE A 71 13.83 -4.10 -11.29
CA ILE A 71 15.28 -4.20 -11.37
C ILE A 71 15.74 -5.45 -10.63
N THR A 72 16.69 -6.17 -11.21
CA THR A 72 17.37 -7.28 -10.53
C THR A 72 18.84 -6.93 -10.37
N VAL A 73 19.33 -6.94 -9.13
CA VAL A 73 20.75 -6.81 -8.83
C VAL A 73 21.32 -8.17 -8.46
N VAL A 74 22.53 -8.44 -8.92
CA VAL A 74 23.28 -9.66 -8.61
C VAL A 74 24.58 -9.31 -7.91
N GLU A 75 25.01 -10.20 -7.03
CA GLU A 75 26.34 -10.17 -6.42
C GLU A 75 27.14 -11.37 -6.93
N THR A 76 28.36 -11.10 -7.45
CA THR A 76 29.24 -12.08 -8.06
C THR A 76 30.60 -12.07 -7.40
N ASP A 77 31.36 -13.17 -7.59
CA ASP A 77 32.80 -13.19 -7.35
C ASP A 77 33.60 -12.63 -8.56
N ARG A 78 34.91 -12.79 -8.52
CA ARG A 78 35.83 -12.33 -9.58
C ARG A 78 35.64 -13.09 -10.90
N ASP A 79 35.22 -14.33 -10.81
CA ASP A 79 35.07 -15.22 -11.96
C ASP A 79 33.68 -15.07 -12.59
N GLY A 80 32.84 -14.18 -12.03
CA GLY A 80 31.49 -13.89 -12.52
C GLY A 80 30.42 -14.86 -12.02
N GLU A 81 30.76 -15.76 -11.06
CA GLU A 81 29.78 -16.65 -10.46
C GLU A 81 28.76 -15.85 -9.60
N ILE A 82 27.48 -15.97 -9.92
CA ILE A 82 26.41 -15.33 -9.14
C ILE A 82 26.22 -16.07 -7.82
N ARG A 83 26.45 -15.34 -6.71
CA ARG A 83 26.32 -15.86 -5.33
C ARG A 83 25.01 -15.44 -4.66
N GLY A 84 24.35 -14.44 -5.20
CA GLY A 84 23.06 -13.98 -4.74
C GLY A 84 22.45 -12.95 -5.67
N TYR A 85 21.14 -12.72 -5.52
CA TYR A 85 20.41 -11.68 -6.23
C TYR A 85 19.36 -11.05 -5.34
N ALA A 86 18.88 -9.85 -5.74
CA ALA A 86 17.68 -9.21 -5.22
C ALA A 86 16.86 -8.63 -6.39
N LEU A 87 15.55 -8.91 -6.39
CA LEU A 87 14.58 -8.43 -7.38
C LEU A 87 13.64 -7.43 -6.73
N VAL A 88 13.59 -6.23 -7.29
CA VAL A 88 12.77 -5.12 -6.83
C VAL A 88 11.73 -4.78 -7.89
N LEU A 89 10.47 -4.68 -7.50
CA LEU A 89 9.36 -4.19 -8.32
C LEU A 89 9.07 -2.73 -7.99
N PHE A 90 8.61 -1.97 -8.99
CA PHE A 90 8.21 -0.58 -8.82
C PHE A 90 6.74 -0.39 -9.15
N HIS A 91 6.07 0.48 -8.41
CA HIS A 91 4.68 0.82 -8.66
C HIS A 91 4.60 2.17 -9.39
N ARG A 92 3.94 2.17 -10.52
CA ARG A 92 3.74 3.40 -11.32
C ARG A 92 2.95 4.42 -10.51
N GLY A 93 3.32 5.68 -10.63
CA GLY A 93 2.62 6.79 -9.98
C GLY A 93 2.83 6.91 -8.47
N THR A 94 3.66 6.04 -7.87
CA THR A 94 3.99 6.08 -6.45
C THR A 94 5.51 5.93 -6.23
N PRO A 95 6.09 6.53 -5.19
CA PRO A 95 7.49 6.32 -4.83
C PRO A 95 7.68 5.05 -3.98
N LEU A 96 6.96 3.98 -4.31
CA LEU A 96 7.00 2.71 -3.62
C LEU A 96 7.78 1.68 -4.44
N ALA A 97 8.83 1.11 -3.84
CA ALA A 97 9.51 -0.09 -4.32
C ALA A 97 9.17 -1.28 -3.42
N ARG A 98 9.14 -2.47 -3.99
CA ARG A 98 8.89 -3.72 -3.29
C ARG A 98 10.00 -4.72 -3.58
N LEU A 99 10.70 -5.16 -2.54
CA LEU A 99 11.60 -6.31 -2.65
C LEU A 99 10.73 -7.56 -2.86
N TYR A 100 10.72 -8.07 -4.08
CA TYR A 100 9.89 -9.21 -4.47
C TYR A 100 10.55 -10.54 -4.13
N SER A 101 11.86 -10.66 -4.37
CA SER A 101 12.63 -11.84 -4.02
C SER A 101 14.09 -11.48 -3.75
N ILE A 102 14.70 -12.18 -2.80
CA ILE A 102 16.14 -12.13 -2.52
C ILE A 102 16.63 -13.53 -2.18
N ALA A 103 17.71 -13.94 -2.81
CA ALA A 103 18.34 -15.22 -2.51
C ALA A 103 19.86 -15.12 -2.44
N VAL A 104 20.44 -15.89 -1.51
CA VAL A 104 21.89 -16.11 -1.40
C VAL A 104 22.14 -17.61 -1.44
N ALA A 105 23.05 -18.05 -2.32
CA ALA A 105 23.40 -19.44 -2.48
C ALA A 105 23.79 -20.06 -1.11
N PRO A 106 23.30 -21.26 -0.76
CA PRO A 106 23.46 -21.84 0.57
C PRO A 106 24.90 -21.82 1.10
N ARG A 107 25.88 -22.15 0.24
CA ARG A 107 27.32 -22.14 0.58
C ARG A 107 27.90 -20.76 0.87
N TRP A 108 27.18 -19.69 0.52
CA TRP A 108 27.59 -18.32 0.69
C TRP A 108 26.80 -17.55 1.77
N ARG A 109 25.84 -18.21 2.41
CA ARG A 109 25.07 -17.64 3.53
C ARG A 109 25.98 -17.32 4.72
N GLY A 110 25.56 -16.39 5.58
CA GLY A 110 26.33 -15.95 6.74
C GLY A 110 27.55 -15.06 6.42
N LYS A 111 27.90 -14.86 5.13
CA LYS A 111 29.06 -14.05 4.71
C LYS A 111 28.73 -12.60 4.39
N GLY A 112 27.54 -12.11 4.75
CA GLY A 112 27.13 -10.72 4.59
C GLY A 112 26.63 -10.33 3.19
N ILE A 113 26.48 -11.29 2.25
CA ILE A 113 26.02 -11.04 0.87
C ILE A 113 24.60 -10.47 0.87
N GLY A 114 23.68 -11.00 1.68
CA GLY A 114 22.32 -10.48 1.79
C GLY A 114 22.28 -8.99 2.16
N ARG A 115 23.14 -8.53 3.07
CA ARG A 115 23.25 -7.09 3.42
C ARG A 115 23.74 -6.25 2.24
N VAL A 116 24.68 -6.76 1.47
CA VAL A 116 25.22 -6.07 0.28
C VAL A 116 24.13 -5.95 -0.78
N LEU A 117 23.38 -7.03 -1.05
CA LEU A 117 22.28 -7.05 -2.00
C LEU A 117 21.15 -6.09 -1.56
N MET A 118 20.78 -6.09 -0.28
CA MET A 118 19.76 -5.15 0.24
C MET A 118 20.18 -3.70 0.05
N LYS A 119 21.45 -3.37 0.36
CA LYS A 119 21.97 -2.02 0.15
C LYS A 119 21.89 -1.62 -1.34
N ALA A 120 22.32 -2.49 -2.24
CA ALA A 120 22.26 -2.24 -3.67
C ALA A 120 20.83 -2.13 -4.20
N ALA A 121 19.91 -2.96 -3.69
CA ALA A 121 18.49 -2.88 -4.03
C ALA A 121 17.87 -1.56 -3.57
N GLU A 122 18.18 -1.08 -2.36
CA GLU A 122 17.74 0.21 -1.85
C GLU A 122 18.35 1.39 -2.64
N GLU A 123 19.61 1.31 -3.05
CA GLU A 123 20.25 2.31 -3.90
C GLU A 123 19.59 2.36 -5.27
N ALA A 124 19.42 1.21 -5.93
CA ALA A 124 18.73 1.11 -7.21
C ALA A 124 17.26 1.58 -7.15
N ALA A 125 16.62 1.43 -6.01
CA ALA A 125 15.27 1.95 -5.79
C ALA A 125 15.27 3.48 -5.64
N ARG A 126 16.23 4.05 -4.90
CA ARG A 126 16.38 5.51 -4.80
C ARG A 126 16.69 6.17 -6.14
N ASP A 127 17.52 5.54 -6.97
CA ASP A 127 17.85 6.02 -8.32
C ASP A 127 16.62 6.07 -9.24
N ARG A 128 15.51 5.41 -8.84
CA ARG A 128 14.20 5.47 -9.50
C ARG A 128 13.16 6.26 -8.68
N ASP A 129 13.60 7.17 -7.85
CA ASP A 129 12.77 8.05 -7.03
C ASP A 129 11.86 7.32 -6.02
N ALA A 130 12.21 6.08 -5.64
CA ALA A 130 11.47 5.39 -4.60
C ALA A 130 11.82 5.99 -3.22
N ALA A 131 10.78 6.28 -2.43
CA ALA A 131 10.90 6.78 -1.07
C ALA A 131 10.83 5.66 -0.03
N TYR A 132 10.18 4.55 -0.39
CA TYR A 132 9.92 3.40 0.47
C TYR A 132 10.33 2.10 -0.21
N MET A 133 10.90 1.20 0.58
CA MET A 133 11.09 -0.20 0.23
C MET A 133 10.21 -1.07 1.14
N ARG A 134 9.41 -1.97 0.53
CA ARG A 134 8.56 -2.92 1.22
C ARG A 134 8.95 -4.35 0.91
N LEU A 135 8.60 -5.25 1.82
CA LEU A 135 8.81 -6.68 1.64
C LEU A 135 7.80 -7.48 2.48
N GLU A 136 7.61 -8.71 2.09
CA GLU A 136 6.94 -9.75 2.86
C GLU A 136 7.97 -10.78 3.31
N VAL A 137 7.84 -11.23 4.54
CA VAL A 137 8.67 -12.30 5.14
C VAL A 137 7.76 -13.28 5.88
N ARG A 138 8.08 -14.56 5.83
CA ARG A 138 7.30 -15.59 6.52
C ARG A 138 7.12 -15.27 8.00
N ALA A 139 5.92 -15.48 8.51
CA ALA A 139 5.59 -15.18 9.90
C ALA A 139 6.31 -16.13 10.89
N ASP A 140 6.66 -17.33 10.44
CA ASP A 140 7.41 -18.34 11.18
C ASP A 140 8.94 -18.16 11.09
N ASP A 141 9.48 -17.44 10.10
CA ASP A 141 10.93 -17.18 9.96
C ASP A 141 11.36 -15.94 10.78
N LYS A 142 11.60 -16.17 12.07
CA LYS A 142 12.03 -15.12 13.01
C LYS A 142 13.43 -14.57 12.68
N ASP A 143 14.30 -15.40 12.17
CA ASP A 143 15.69 -15.03 11.88
C ASP A 143 15.78 -14.07 10.70
N THR A 144 15.02 -14.32 9.63
CA THR A 144 14.90 -13.40 8.50
C THR A 144 14.18 -12.11 8.90
N GLN A 145 13.17 -12.16 9.77
CA GLN A 145 12.55 -10.95 10.31
C GLN A 145 13.56 -10.09 11.07
N GLU A 146 14.39 -10.70 11.93
CA GLU A 146 15.44 -10.01 12.68
C GLU A 146 16.56 -9.47 11.75
N PHE A 147 16.87 -10.16 10.67
CA PHE A 147 17.77 -9.65 9.64
C PHE A 147 17.25 -8.34 9.05
N TYR A 148 15.97 -8.27 8.64
CA TYR A 148 15.38 -7.04 8.11
C TYR A 148 15.24 -5.94 9.16
N LYS A 149 14.89 -6.25 10.41
CA LYS A 149 14.88 -5.26 11.51
C LYS A 149 16.24 -4.61 11.72
N ARG A 150 17.33 -5.39 11.68
CA ARG A 150 18.71 -4.86 11.75
C ARG A 150 19.09 -3.98 10.56
N LEU A 151 18.39 -4.09 9.44
CA LEU A 151 18.54 -3.20 8.28
C LEU A 151 17.63 -1.97 8.36
N GLY A 152 16.83 -1.83 9.42
CA GLY A 152 15.94 -0.69 9.66
C GLY A 152 14.52 -0.87 9.13
N TYR A 153 14.15 -2.08 8.69
CA TYR A 153 12.77 -2.38 8.32
C TYR A 153 11.89 -2.55 9.57
N ARG A 154 10.66 -2.07 9.51
CA ARG A 154 9.69 -2.14 10.60
C ARG A 154 8.45 -2.91 10.16
N PRO A 155 7.89 -3.80 11.00
CA PRO A 155 6.65 -4.47 10.68
C PRO A 155 5.50 -3.45 10.69
N PHE A 156 4.63 -3.49 9.67
CA PHE A 156 3.46 -2.62 9.57
C PHE A 156 2.15 -3.37 9.33
N GLY A 157 2.18 -4.67 9.09
CA GLY A 157 0.99 -5.48 8.88
C GLY A 157 1.29 -6.97 8.72
N TYR A 158 0.19 -7.74 8.54
CA TYR A 158 0.22 -9.17 8.27
C TYR A 158 -0.61 -9.47 7.04
N HIS A 159 -0.26 -10.57 6.35
CA HIS A 159 -1.05 -11.13 5.27
C HIS A 159 -1.29 -12.61 5.57
N SER A 160 -2.56 -12.95 5.84
CA SER A 160 -2.93 -14.34 6.12
C SER A 160 -2.90 -15.18 4.85
N HIS A 161 -2.41 -16.42 4.97
CA HIS A 161 -2.34 -17.40 3.87
C HIS A 161 -1.63 -16.84 2.63
N TYR A 162 -0.49 -16.18 2.83
CA TYR A 162 0.24 -15.50 1.76
C TYR A 162 1.04 -16.46 0.88
N TYR A 163 1.70 -17.44 1.49
CA TYR A 163 2.53 -18.42 0.79
C TYR A 163 1.70 -19.60 0.29
N GLU A 164 2.22 -20.37 -0.70
CA GLU A 164 1.54 -21.53 -1.26
C GLU A 164 1.18 -22.59 -0.20
N ASP A 165 1.96 -22.68 0.87
CA ASP A 165 1.72 -23.56 2.03
C ASP A 165 0.77 -22.96 3.08
N HIS A 166 0.07 -21.86 2.72
CA HIS A 166 -0.84 -21.12 3.59
C HIS A 166 -0.19 -20.45 4.82
N THR A 167 1.13 -20.38 4.90
CA THR A 167 1.81 -19.60 5.95
C THR A 167 1.54 -18.12 5.77
N ASP A 168 1.36 -17.42 6.88
CA ASP A 168 1.17 -15.97 6.91
C ASP A 168 2.48 -15.23 6.60
N ALA A 169 2.38 -14.02 6.08
CA ALA A 169 3.50 -13.11 5.94
C ALA A 169 3.42 -11.94 6.93
N VAL A 170 4.57 -11.58 7.51
CA VAL A 170 4.79 -10.28 8.14
C VAL A 170 5.19 -9.30 7.05
N ARG A 171 4.50 -8.19 6.97
CA ARG A 171 4.83 -7.08 6.07
C ARG A 171 5.74 -6.10 6.76
N MET A 172 6.83 -5.76 6.10
CA MET A 172 7.79 -4.81 6.64
C MET A 172 8.07 -3.71 5.63
N ASP A 173 8.31 -2.49 6.12
CA ASP A 173 8.72 -1.37 5.30
C ASP A 173 9.90 -0.61 5.90
N LYS A 174 10.55 0.16 5.03
CA LYS A 174 11.64 1.07 5.38
C LYS A 174 11.53 2.33 4.52
N VAL A 175 11.66 3.48 5.17
CA VAL A 175 11.92 4.74 4.47
C VAL A 175 13.36 4.69 3.94
N ILE A 176 13.52 4.75 2.62
CA ILE A 176 14.83 4.75 1.97
C ILE A 176 15.25 6.12 1.46
N ALA A 177 14.30 7.05 1.24
CA ALA A 177 14.62 8.43 0.92
C ALA A 177 15.06 9.20 2.17
N PRO A 178 16.11 10.04 2.09
CA PRO A 178 16.57 10.82 3.22
C PRO A 178 15.56 11.89 3.63
N GLY A 179 15.46 12.17 4.93
CA GLY A 179 14.70 13.29 5.49
C GLY A 179 13.18 13.09 5.56
N LEU A 180 12.65 11.88 5.32
CA LEU A 180 11.22 11.62 5.47
C LEU A 180 10.87 11.10 6.86
N ALA A 181 9.90 11.74 7.52
CA ALA A 181 9.33 11.33 8.80
C ALA A 181 7.79 11.37 8.70
N PRO A 182 7.14 10.29 8.23
CA PRO A 182 5.70 10.27 8.03
C PRO A 182 4.95 10.31 9.36
N ASN A 183 3.97 11.22 9.47
CA ASN A 183 2.95 11.17 10.50
C ASN A 183 1.80 10.29 10.00
N VAL A 184 1.80 9.03 10.38
CA VAL A 184 0.85 8.02 9.89
C VAL A 184 -0.03 7.53 11.03
N THR A 185 -1.34 7.66 10.86
CA THR A 185 -2.32 7.07 11.76
C THR A 185 -2.53 5.58 11.41
N ARG A 186 -2.68 4.72 12.41
CA ARG A 186 -3.03 3.32 12.22
C ARG A 186 -4.49 3.17 11.76
N VAL A 187 -4.73 3.39 10.48
CA VAL A 187 -5.97 3.03 9.80
C VAL A 187 -5.84 1.57 9.36
N PRO A 188 -6.71 0.66 9.81
CA PRO A 188 -6.66 -0.73 9.36
C PRO A 188 -7.06 -0.80 7.89
N TYR A 189 -6.41 -1.68 7.16
CA TYR A 189 -6.72 -1.89 5.75
C TYR A 189 -7.84 -2.89 5.58
N TYR A 190 -8.78 -2.58 4.69
CA TYR A 190 -9.81 -3.48 4.22
C TYR A 190 -9.84 -3.47 2.68
N ARG A 191 -9.63 -4.65 2.07
CA ARG A 191 -9.76 -4.85 0.64
C ARG A 191 -11.24 -4.91 0.28
N GLN A 192 -11.69 -4.05 -0.65
CA GLN A 192 -13.05 -4.16 -1.19
C GLN A 192 -13.28 -5.51 -1.85
N ARG A 193 -14.48 -6.04 -1.72
CA ARG A 193 -14.85 -7.36 -2.24
C ARG A 193 -15.38 -7.30 -3.66
N LEU A 194 -15.96 -6.18 -4.06
CA LEU A 194 -16.57 -5.97 -5.35
C LEU A 194 -15.99 -4.70 -6.00
N GLU A 195 -15.96 -4.65 -7.33
CA GLU A 195 -15.32 -3.56 -8.10
C GLU A 195 -15.90 -2.16 -7.80
N PHE A 196 -17.16 -2.09 -7.34
CA PHE A 196 -17.89 -0.85 -7.10
C PHE A 196 -18.03 -0.44 -5.62
N THR A 197 -17.39 -1.15 -4.70
CA THR A 197 -17.54 -0.93 -3.25
C THR A 197 -16.38 -0.16 -2.60
N CYS A 198 -15.62 0.59 -3.39
CA CYS A 198 -14.51 1.40 -2.85
C CYS A 198 -14.95 2.43 -1.79
N GLY A 199 -16.09 3.08 -1.97
CA GLY A 199 -16.65 4.01 -0.99
C GLY A 199 -16.97 3.36 0.36
N PRO A 200 -17.79 2.30 0.39
CA PRO A 200 -18.03 1.50 1.59
C PRO A 200 -16.77 1.02 2.29
N ALA A 201 -15.83 0.45 1.53
CA ALA A 201 -14.57 -0.04 2.08
C ALA A 201 -13.74 1.10 2.71
N ALA A 202 -13.63 2.24 2.02
CA ALA A 202 -12.97 3.43 2.54
C ALA A 202 -13.65 3.95 3.83
N LEU A 203 -14.99 4.02 3.83
CA LEU A 203 -15.74 4.44 5.00
C LEU A 203 -15.58 3.48 6.18
N MET A 204 -15.63 2.16 5.96
CA MET A 204 -15.39 1.16 7.01
C MET A 204 -13.99 1.29 7.62
N MET A 205 -12.95 1.49 6.80
CA MET A 205 -11.60 1.70 7.29
C MET A 205 -11.51 2.93 8.20
N ALA A 206 -12.10 4.06 7.78
CA ALA A 206 -12.10 5.29 8.56
C ALA A 206 -12.86 5.13 9.89
N MET A 207 -14.06 4.56 9.85
CA MET A 207 -14.86 4.33 11.06
C MET A 207 -14.19 3.36 12.03
N HIS A 208 -13.63 2.26 11.55
CA HIS A 208 -12.92 1.31 12.40
C HIS A 208 -11.63 1.91 13.01
N ALA A 209 -10.96 2.83 12.32
CA ALA A 209 -9.83 3.55 12.89
C ALA A 209 -10.23 4.37 14.13
N LEU A 210 -11.43 4.94 14.10
CA LEU A 210 -12.00 5.78 15.16
C LEU A 210 -12.70 4.97 16.26
N ASP A 211 -13.31 3.83 15.90
CA ASP A 211 -13.94 2.89 16.83
C ASP A 211 -13.61 1.44 16.48
N ARG A 212 -12.69 0.85 17.24
CA ARG A 212 -12.22 -0.53 17.06
C ARG A 212 -13.28 -1.60 17.30
N LYS A 213 -14.44 -1.28 17.88
CA LYS A 213 -15.54 -2.21 18.09
C LYS A 213 -16.31 -2.50 16.79
N LEU A 214 -16.27 -1.58 15.83
CA LEU A 214 -16.92 -1.79 14.54
C LEU A 214 -16.16 -2.86 13.74
N ARG A 215 -16.92 -3.78 13.15
CA ARG A 215 -16.36 -4.80 12.27
C ARG A 215 -16.29 -4.30 10.83
N MET A 216 -15.36 -4.83 10.08
CA MET A 216 -15.26 -4.61 8.62
C MET A 216 -15.58 -5.94 7.93
N THR A 217 -16.84 -6.17 7.62
CA THR A 217 -17.31 -7.41 6.99
C THR A 217 -17.85 -7.15 5.59
N ALA A 218 -17.88 -8.19 4.75
CA ALA A 218 -18.48 -8.13 3.42
C ALA A 218 -19.98 -7.74 3.47
N ILE A 219 -20.68 -8.13 4.55
CA ILE A 219 -22.09 -7.78 4.74
C ILE A 219 -22.23 -6.28 5.03
N ASP A 220 -21.36 -5.72 5.88
CA ASP A 220 -21.40 -4.30 6.19
C ASP A 220 -21.00 -3.44 4.98
N GLU A 221 -20.04 -3.92 4.18
CA GLU A 221 -19.65 -3.31 2.89
C GLU A 221 -20.87 -3.20 1.95
N LEU A 222 -21.61 -4.29 1.77
CA LEU A 222 -22.80 -4.30 0.93
C LEU A 222 -23.97 -3.47 1.50
N ARG A 223 -24.14 -3.43 2.83
CA ARG A 223 -25.16 -2.58 3.47
C ARG A 223 -24.86 -1.10 3.21
N ILE A 224 -23.62 -0.68 3.45
CA ILE A 224 -23.19 0.70 3.19
C ILE A 224 -23.33 1.02 1.70
N TRP A 225 -22.97 0.10 0.80
CA TRP A 225 -23.15 0.33 -0.63
C TRP A 225 -24.63 0.57 -0.99
N ARG A 226 -25.55 -0.24 -0.50
CA ARG A 226 -27.00 -0.09 -0.75
C ARG A 226 -27.57 1.23 -0.24
N GLU A 227 -27.04 1.74 0.88
CA GLU A 227 -27.43 3.02 1.48
C GLU A 227 -26.87 4.22 0.70
N THR A 228 -25.77 4.05 0.01
CA THR A 228 -24.96 5.17 -0.55
C THR A 228 -24.92 5.20 -2.08
N THR A 229 -25.42 4.16 -2.76
CA THR A 229 -25.34 4.07 -4.24
C THR A 229 -26.24 5.08 -4.92
N THR A 230 -25.75 5.60 -6.04
CA THR A 230 -26.50 6.58 -6.84
C THR A 230 -27.41 5.96 -7.89
N VAL A 231 -27.28 4.67 -8.19
CA VAL A 231 -28.05 3.99 -9.25
C VAL A 231 -28.29 2.53 -8.89
N PHE A 232 -29.58 2.15 -8.77
CA PHE A 232 -30.04 0.78 -8.67
C PHE A 232 -30.54 0.29 -10.03
N MET A 233 -29.66 -0.13 -10.95
CA MET A 233 -30.11 -0.63 -12.22
C MET A 233 -29.33 -1.85 -12.69
N THR A 234 -30.00 -2.72 -13.44
CA THR A 234 -29.52 -4.02 -13.96
C THR A 234 -28.31 -3.92 -14.90
N ALA A 235 -27.97 -2.76 -15.38
CA ALA A 235 -26.79 -2.54 -16.26
C ALA A 235 -25.82 -1.54 -15.63
N GLY A 236 -24.85 -2.06 -14.93
CA GLY A 236 -23.77 -1.30 -14.28
C GLY A 236 -24.04 -0.99 -12.81
N HIS A 237 -23.01 -1.15 -12.01
CA HIS A 237 -23.04 -0.87 -10.57
C HIS A 237 -22.77 0.61 -10.36
N GLY A 238 -23.64 1.30 -9.64
CA GLY A 238 -23.45 2.71 -9.30
C GLY A 238 -22.32 2.91 -8.28
N GLY A 239 -21.52 3.95 -8.48
CA GLY A 239 -20.61 4.44 -7.45
C GLY A 239 -21.37 5.02 -6.25
N CYS A 240 -20.68 5.26 -5.14
CA CYS A 240 -21.28 5.82 -3.93
C CYS A 240 -21.30 7.34 -3.98
N SER A 241 -22.46 7.93 -3.62
CA SER A 241 -22.61 9.37 -3.47
C SER A 241 -21.77 9.89 -2.30
N PRO A 242 -21.10 11.04 -2.43
CA PRO A 242 -20.50 11.74 -1.29
C PRO A 242 -21.51 12.02 -0.17
N TYR A 243 -22.73 12.42 -0.51
CA TYR A 243 -23.82 12.68 0.42
C TYR A 243 -24.29 11.39 1.11
N GLY A 244 -24.47 10.31 0.34
CA GLY A 244 -24.83 9.00 0.88
C GLY A 244 -23.77 8.48 1.86
N LEU A 245 -22.48 8.59 1.53
CA LEU A 245 -21.39 8.21 2.45
C LEU A 245 -21.42 9.04 3.75
N ALA A 246 -21.69 10.35 3.64
CA ALA A 246 -21.81 11.23 4.81
C ALA A 246 -22.99 10.81 5.71
N LEU A 247 -24.15 10.54 5.13
CA LEU A 247 -25.32 10.03 5.84
C LEU A 247 -25.06 8.68 6.50
N ALA A 248 -24.45 7.73 5.78
CA ALA A 248 -24.15 6.39 6.29
C ALA A 248 -23.19 6.45 7.51
N ALA A 249 -22.21 7.35 7.49
CA ALA A 249 -21.33 7.58 8.63
C ALA A 249 -22.05 8.23 9.80
N HIS A 250 -22.85 9.26 9.54
CA HIS A 250 -23.64 9.95 10.56
C HIS A 250 -24.62 9.00 11.27
N GLN A 251 -25.36 8.19 10.53
CA GLN A 251 -26.31 7.19 11.06
C GLN A 251 -25.61 6.14 11.95
N ARG A 252 -24.32 5.89 11.71
CA ARG A 252 -23.48 5.02 12.55
C ARG A 252 -22.83 5.74 13.73
N GLY A 253 -23.24 6.99 13.98
CA GLY A 253 -22.85 7.77 15.18
C GLY A 253 -21.52 8.52 15.07
N PHE A 254 -21.02 8.77 13.86
CA PHE A 254 -19.84 9.59 13.64
C PHE A 254 -20.21 11.07 13.38
N GLU A 255 -19.31 11.98 13.71
CA GLU A 255 -19.34 13.34 13.20
C GLU A 255 -18.71 13.34 11.81
N VAL A 256 -19.33 14.07 10.88
CA VAL A 256 -18.93 14.10 9.48
C VAL A 256 -18.92 15.55 8.99
N GLU A 257 -17.91 15.92 8.24
CA GLU A 257 -17.86 17.14 7.45
C GLU A 257 -17.80 16.74 5.98
N LEU A 258 -18.70 17.27 5.14
CA LEU A 258 -18.73 17.00 3.70
C LEU A 258 -18.26 18.23 2.93
N TYR A 259 -17.26 18.03 2.04
CA TYR A 259 -16.71 19.06 1.16
C TYR A 259 -16.98 18.72 -0.29
N MET A 260 -17.66 19.60 -0.99
CA MET A 260 -18.01 19.52 -2.42
C MET A 260 -17.55 20.77 -3.14
N SER A 261 -16.97 20.67 -4.35
CA SER A 261 -16.53 21.85 -5.09
C SER A 261 -17.68 22.80 -5.46
N ASP A 262 -18.86 22.25 -5.72
CA ASP A 262 -20.04 22.96 -6.20
C ASP A 262 -21.33 22.26 -5.72
N ARG A 263 -22.48 22.78 -6.15
CA ARG A 263 -23.81 22.24 -5.83
C ARG A 263 -24.39 21.33 -6.92
N ASP A 264 -23.62 21.02 -7.95
CA ASP A 264 -24.09 20.21 -9.05
C ASP A 264 -24.28 18.75 -8.64
N VAL A 265 -25.13 18.05 -9.39
CA VAL A 265 -25.40 16.62 -9.16
C VAL A 265 -24.16 15.80 -9.49
N PRO A 266 -23.56 15.12 -8.50
CA PRO A 266 -22.37 14.32 -8.76
C PRO A 266 -22.64 13.20 -9.78
N PHE A 267 -21.66 12.88 -10.63
CA PHE A 267 -21.62 11.75 -11.55
C PHE A 267 -22.65 11.76 -12.68
N VAL A 268 -23.59 12.70 -12.77
CA VAL A 268 -24.62 12.76 -13.81
C VAL A 268 -24.01 12.81 -15.23
N GLU A 269 -22.85 13.45 -15.38
CA GLU A 269 -22.15 13.55 -16.67
C GLU A 269 -21.45 12.27 -17.12
N THR A 270 -21.23 11.31 -16.19
CA THR A 270 -20.58 10.02 -16.48
C THR A 270 -21.52 9.02 -17.14
N VAL A 271 -22.82 9.33 -17.14
CA VAL A 271 -23.89 8.44 -17.62
C VAL A 271 -24.48 8.96 -18.92
N ARG A 272 -24.60 8.09 -19.92
CA ARG A 272 -25.14 8.46 -21.26
C ARG A 272 -26.67 8.37 -21.34
N SER A 273 -27.27 7.44 -20.59
CA SER A 273 -28.73 7.22 -20.62
C SER A 273 -29.48 8.32 -19.86
N ASP A 274 -30.45 8.97 -20.51
CA ASP A 274 -31.24 10.02 -19.89
C ASP A 274 -32.08 9.50 -18.71
N LEU A 275 -32.61 8.29 -18.82
CA LEU A 275 -33.32 7.63 -17.71
C LEU A 275 -32.40 7.47 -16.47
N LYS A 276 -31.16 7.02 -16.68
CA LYS A 276 -30.20 6.89 -15.57
C LYS A 276 -29.80 8.26 -15.01
N ARG A 277 -29.66 9.28 -15.85
CA ARG A 277 -29.41 10.66 -15.39
C ARG A 277 -30.55 11.17 -14.50
N GLU A 278 -31.79 10.88 -14.90
CA GLU A 278 -32.95 11.28 -14.10
C GLU A 278 -32.96 10.56 -12.74
N VAL A 279 -32.72 9.24 -12.72
CA VAL A 279 -32.61 8.50 -11.46
C VAL A 279 -31.51 9.09 -10.55
N ILE A 280 -30.34 9.43 -11.11
CA ILE A 280 -29.26 10.06 -10.34
C ILE A 280 -29.71 11.40 -9.73
N ARG A 281 -30.48 12.23 -10.49
CA ARG A 281 -31.01 13.50 -9.98
C ARG A 281 -32.01 13.28 -8.82
N GLN A 282 -32.90 12.32 -8.97
CA GLN A 282 -33.87 11.99 -7.93
C GLN A 282 -33.20 11.46 -6.66
N VAL A 283 -32.27 10.53 -6.81
CA VAL A 283 -31.48 10.02 -5.66
C VAL A 283 -30.65 11.12 -5.01
N HIS A 284 -30.08 12.03 -5.79
CA HIS A 284 -29.35 13.15 -5.26
C HIS A 284 -30.27 14.11 -4.48
N LYS A 285 -31.47 14.39 -4.99
CA LYS A 285 -32.47 15.20 -4.30
C LYS A 285 -32.85 14.60 -2.96
N ASP A 286 -33.12 13.29 -2.93
CA ASP A 286 -33.41 12.55 -1.71
C ASP A 286 -32.25 12.63 -0.70
N PHE A 287 -31.00 12.48 -1.13
CA PHE A 287 -29.85 12.66 -0.24
C PHE A 287 -29.73 14.10 0.30
N LEU A 288 -30.07 15.12 -0.49
CA LEU A 288 -30.08 16.51 -0.02
C LEU A 288 -31.17 16.75 1.03
N GLU A 289 -32.36 16.16 0.85
CA GLU A 289 -33.46 16.23 1.82
C GLU A 289 -33.04 15.54 3.12
N GLN A 290 -32.51 14.32 3.06
CA GLN A 290 -32.04 13.58 4.23
C GLN A 290 -30.90 14.32 4.98
N ILE A 291 -29.92 14.88 4.27
CA ILE A 291 -28.77 15.54 4.92
C ILE A 291 -29.20 16.85 5.60
N ALA A 292 -30.21 17.52 5.07
CA ALA A 292 -30.78 18.74 5.67
C ALA A 292 -31.43 18.47 7.04
N GLU A 293 -31.85 17.24 7.31
CA GLU A 293 -32.40 16.79 8.60
C GLU A 293 -31.30 16.41 9.61
N THR A 294 -30.05 16.47 9.21
CA THR A 294 -28.88 16.10 10.04
C THR A 294 -28.05 17.31 10.42
N PRO A 295 -27.23 17.25 11.48
CA PRO A 295 -26.25 18.29 11.79
C PRO A 295 -24.97 18.22 10.92
N VAL A 296 -24.93 17.43 9.85
CA VAL A 296 -23.76 17.27 8.99
C VAL A 296 -23.53 18.54 8.17
N PRO A 297 -22.43 19.29 8.39
CA PRO A 297 -22.13 20.47 7.61
C PRO A 297 -21.70 20.08 6.20
N VAL A 298 -22.28 20.74 5.20
CA VAL A 298 -21.88 20.61 3.78
C VAL A 298 -21.21 21.89 3.34
N PHE A 299 -19.93 21.81 3.00
CA PHE A 299 -19.14 22.93 2.51
C PHE A 299 -19.04 22.88 0.98
N TYR A 300 -19.64 23.86 0.30
CA TYR A 300 -19.58 23.97 -1.17
C TYR A 300 -18.30 24.72 -1.60
N ARG A 301 -17.17 24.15 -1.26
CA ARG A 301 -15.82 24.56 -1.64
C ARG A 301 -14.86 23.38 -1.57
N PRO A 302 -13.76 23.41 -2.35
CA PRO A 302 -12.74 22.38 -2.23
C PRO A 302 -12.10 22.36 -0.84
N LEU A 303 -11.86 21.18 -0.29
CA LEU A 303 -10.98 20.99 0.86
C LEU A 303 -9.53 21.11 0.38
N THR A 304 -8.76 22.04 0.94
CA THR A 304 -7.34 22.20 0.61
C THR A 304 -6.50 21.14 1.29
N LEU A 305 -5.29 20.87 0.77
CA LEU A 305 -4.37 19.92 1.40
C LEU A 305 -3.94 20.37 2.80
N ALA A 306 -3.73 21.66 2.99
CA ALA A 306 -3.36 22.23 4.29
C ALA A 306 -4.48 22.01 5.32
N GLU A 307 -5.73 22.34 4.96
CA GLU A 307 -6.90 22.14 5.80
C GLU A 307 -7.16 20.63 6.05
N MET A 308 -6.98 19.78 5.04
CA MET A 308 -7.10 18.33 5.20
C MET A 308 -6.09 17.79 6.22
N ARG A 309 -4.85 18.29 6.18
CA ARG A 309 -3.80 17.94 7.13
C ARG A 309 -4.17 18.37 8.54
N GLU A 310 -4.63 19.62 8.71
CA GLU A 310 -5.09 20.15 10.01
C GLU A 310 -6.20 19.27 10.59
N LYS A 311 -7.25 18.97 9.80
CA LYS A 311 -8.33 18.06 10.20
C LYS A 311 -7.85 16.67 10.59
N PHE A 312 -6.86 16.15 9.89
CA PHE A 312 -6.24 14.87 10.19
C PHE A 312 -5.46 14.92 11.52
N GLU A 313 -4.70 15.97 11.77
CA GLU A 313 -3.95 16.20 13.02
C GLU A 313 -4.89 16.37 14.21
N GLU A 314 -6.10 16.92 14.01
CA GLU A 314 -7.20 16.95 14.99
C GLU A 314 -7.85 15.57 15.26
N GLY A 315 -7.39 14.52 14.59
CA GLY A 315 -7.90 13.14 14.74
C GLY A 315 -9.03 12.76 13.79
N GLY A 316 -9.35 13.60 12.81
CA GLY A 316 -10.28 13.27 11.73
C GLY A 316 -9.63 12.35 10.69
N ILE A 317 -10.40 11.47 10.07
CA ILE A 317 -9.93 10.59 8.99
C ILE A 317 -10.54 11.05 7.67
N PRO A 318 -9.73 11.58 6.73
CA PRO A 318 -10.23 12.02 5.44
C PRO A 318 -10.50 10.82 4.51
N ILE A 319 -11.62 10.87 3.79
CA ILE A 319 -11.96 10.01 2.67
C ILE A 319 -12.08 10.91 1.45
N VAL A 320 -11.36 10.60 0.38
CA VAL A 320 -11.26 11.49 -0.79
C VAL A 320 -11.61 10.73 -2.06
N LEU A 321 -12.42 11.36 -2.91
CA LEU A 321 -12.69 10.87 -4.25
C LEU A 321 -11.53 11.26 -5.17
N VAL A 322 -10.91 10.26 -5.82
CA VAL A 322 -9.78 10.45 -6.70
C VAL A 322 -10.01 9.78 -8.06
N SER A 323 -9.27 10.20 -9.07
CA SER A 323 -9.15 9.45 -10.32
C SER A 323 -8.06 8.40 -10.17
N SER A 324 -8.37 7.14 -10.45
CA SER A 324 -7.43 6.01 -10.36
C SER A 324 -6.35 6.03 -11.46
N TYR A 325 -6.46 6.91 -12.45
CA TYR A 325 -5.60 6.96 -13.65
C TYR A 325 -4.09 6.96 -13.35
N GLN A 326 -3.67 7.56 -12.25
CA GLN A 326 -2.25 7.59 -11.87
C GLN A 326 -1.76 6.23 -11.33
N PHE A 327 -2.65 5.43 -10.75
CA PHE A 327 -2.31 4.14 -10.17
C PHE A 327 -2.35 2.99 -11.18
N ASP A 328 -3.35 2.98 -12.08
CA ASP A 328 -3.64 1.82 -12.94
C ASP A 328 -4.00 2.18 -14.39
N ARG A 329 -3.90 3.47 -14.77
CA ARG A 329 -4.30 3.98 -16.10
C ARG A 329 -5.79 3.85 -16.42
N ARG A 330 -6.63 3.47 -15.47
CA ARG A 330 -8.08 3.48 -15.61
C ARG A 330 -8.61 4.88 -15.30
N LYS A 331 -9.52 5.38 -16.11
CA LYS A 331 -10.18 6.69 -15.87
C LYS A 331 -11.42 6.50 -15.00
N GLU A 332 -11.25 5.81 -13.89
CA GLU A 332 -12.34 5.52 -12.96
C GLU A 332 -12.25 6.41 -11.73
N LEU A 333 -13.42 6.72 -11.18
CA LEU A 333 -13.52 7.46 -9.92
C LEU A 333 -13.46 6.46 -8.77
N HIS A 334 -12.65 6.78 -7.78
CA HIS A 334 -12.32 5.84 -6.74
C HIS A 334 -12.17 6.54 -5.39
N TRP A 335 -12.73 5.94 -4.33
CA TRP A 335 -12.60 6.44 -2.97
C TRP A 335 -11.38 5.86 -2.30
N VAL A 336 -10.55 6.72 -1.71
CA VAL A 336 -9.38 6.36 -0.91
C VAL A 336 -9.46 6.95 0.47
N VAL A 337 -8.80 6.31 1.45
CA VAL A 337 -8.66 6.84 2.81
C VAL A 337 -7.29 7.47 2.95
N VAL A 338 -7.24 8.71 3.42
CA VAL A 338 -5.98 9.35 3.80
C VAL A 338 -5.63 8.94 5.22
N ASN A 339 -4.43 8.41 5.39
CA ASN A 339 -3.97 7.86 6.66
C ASN A 339 -2.62 8.44 7.13
N GLY A 340 -2.11 9.47 6.47
CA GLY A 340 -0.90 10.16 6.88
C GLY A 340 -0.47 11.30 5.98
N PHE A 341 0.41 12.12 6.50
CA PHE A 341 1.05 13.23 5.80
C PHE A 341 2.52 13.34 6.19
N ASP A 342 3.33 13.85 5.28
CA ASP A 342 4.61 14.48 5.56
C ASP A 342 4.80 15.73 4.69
N GLU A 343 6.01 16.27 4.59
CA GLU A 343 6.27 17.48 3.82
C GLU A 343 6.10 17.30 2.30
N LYS A 344 6.23 16.07 1.79
CA LYS A 344 6.25 15.74 0.36
C LYS A 344 5.05 14.92 -0.08
N TYR A 345 4.52 14.06 0.81
CA TYR A 345 3.55 13.03 0.48
C TYR A 345 2.26 13.13 1.29
N VAL A 346 1.18 12.67 0.66
CA VAL A 346 -0.06 12.24 1.30
C VAL A 346 -0.06 10.72 1.27
N TYR A 347 -0.31 10.07 2.40
CA TYR A 347 -0.37 8.61 2.50
C TYR A 347 -1.81 8.16 2.39
N VAL A 348 -2.07 7.18 1.54
CA VAL A 348 -3.44 6.69 1.32
C VAL A 348 -3.53 5.18 1.40
N HIS A 349 -4.69 4.68 1.79
CA HIS A 349 -5.13 3.32 1.54
C HIS A 349 -6.06 3.31 0.32
N ASP A 350 -5.72 2.49 -0.66
CA ASP A 350 -6.57 2.19 -1.80
C ASP A 350 -7.24 0.83 -1.56
N PRO A 351 -8.56 0.75 -1.40
CA PRO A 351 -9.24 -0.52 -1.13
C PRO A 351 -9.23 -1.49 -2.32
N TYR A 352 -8.94 -1.02 -3.54
CA TYR A 352 -8.95 -1.84 -4.75
C TYR A 352 -7.61 -2.54 -4.97
N VAL A 353 -7.65 -3.86 -5.18
CA VAL A 353 -6.51 -4.69 -5.54
C VAL A 353 -6.81 -5.40 -6.86
N ASP A 354 -6.00 -5.15 -7.88
CA ASP A 354 -6.11 -5.83 -9.18
C ASP A 354 -5.31 -7.14 -9.14
N ASP A 355 -6.02 -8.26 -9.04
CA ASP A 355 -5.40 -9.58 -9.02
C ASP A 355 -4.73 -9.95 -10.36
N ALA A 356 -5.20 -9.37 -11.49
CA ALA A 356 -4.64 -9.64 -12.80
C ALA A 356 -3.24 -9.04 -13.01
N GLU A 357 -2.88 -7.99 -12.26
CA GLU A 357 -1.58 -7.33 -12.34
C GLU A 357 -0.56 -7.82 -11.31
N ALA A 358 -0.78 -8.98 -10.68
CA ALA A 358 0.06 -9.52 -9.60
C ALA A 358 0.30 -8.52 -8.45
N LYS A 359 -0.66 -7.61 -8.23
CA LYS A 359 -0.65 -6.66 -7.11
C LYS A 359 -1.15 -7.35 -5.85
N SER A 360 -0.54 -7.02 -4.73
CA SER A 360 -0.95 -7.51 -3.42
C SER A 360 -1.66 -6.40 -2.62
N PRO A 361 -2.44 -6.73 -1.59
CA PRO A 361 -2.96 -5.73 -0.66
C PRO A 361 -1.88 -4.82 -0.07
N THR A 362 -0.62 -5.31 0.07
CA THR A 362 0.53 -4.52 0.53
C THR A 362 0.81 -3.32 -0.37
N ASP A 363 0.59 -3.47 -1.66
CA ASP A 363 0.83 -2.42 -2.65
C ASP A 363 -0.20 -1.30 -2.57
N ARG A 364 -1.30 -1.54 -1.85
CA ARG A 364 -2.45 -0.64 -1.69
C ARG A 364 -2.57 -0.02 -0.30
N MET A 365 -1.64 -0.34 0.60
CA MET A 365 -1.61 0.20 1.97
C MET A 365 -0.54 1.27 2.10
N HIS A 366 -0.84 2.36 2.84
CA HIS A 366 0.12 3.44 3.11
C HIS A 366 0.88 3.89 1.85
N ILE A 367 0.14 4.09 0.74
CA ILE A 367 0.73 4.50 -0.53
C ILE A 367 1.19 5.95 -0.38
N PRO A 368 2.48 6.25 -0.48
CA PRO A 368 2.95 7.62 -0.51
C PRO A 368 2.63 8.23 -1.88
N VAL A 369 1.82 9.26 -1.92
CA VAL A 369 1.46 10.00 -3.13
C VAL A 369 2.03 11.42 -3.03
N PRO A 370 2.88 11.89 -3.97
CA PRO A 370 3.36 13.26 -3.94
C PRO A 370 2.19 14.25 -3.87
N GLN A 371 2.26 15.24 -2.99
CA GLN A 371 1.16 16.18 -2.71
C GLN A 371 0.56 16.80 -3.97
N ARG A 372 1.41 17.23 -4.93
CA ARG A 372 0.95 17.78 -6.23
C ARG A 372 0.22 16.74 -7.08
N THR A 373 0.64 15.48 -7.00
CA THR A 373 -0.02 14.37 -7.70
C THR A 373 -1.35 14.05 -7.06
N PHE A 374 -1.42 14.01 -5.72
CA PHE A 374 -2.65 13.79 -4.97
C PHE A 374 -3.68 14.89 -5.28
N ASP A 375 -3.27 16.16 -5.30
CA ASP A 375 -4.16 17.27 -5.64
C ASP A 375 -4.75 17.14 -7.05
N ARG A 376 -3.95 16.67 -8.03
CA ARG A 376 -4.44 16.34 -9.38
C ARG A 376 -5.40 15.18 -9.39
N MET A 377 -5.07 14.11 -8.67
CA MET A 377 -5.91 12.90 -8.59
C MET A 377 -7.26 13.20 -7.95
N ALA A 378 -7.31 14.10 -6.97
CA ALA A 378 -8.54 14.51 -6.30
C ALA A 378 -9.49 15.33 -7.20
N ARG A 379 -9.11 15.64 -8.44
CA ARG A 379 -9.94 16.36 -9.42
C ARG A 379 -10.60 15.39 -10.39
N TYR A 380 -11.91 15.48 -10.54
CA TYR A 380 -12.66 14.63 -11.45
C TYR A 380 -13.59 15.42 -12.37
N GLY A 381 -14.00 14.78 -13.48
CA GLY A 381 -14.86 15.40 -14.49
C GLY A 381 -14.17 16.52 -15.26
N LYS A 382 -14.87 17.09 -16.23
CA LYS A 382 -14.38 18.20 -17.07
C LYS A 382 -14.17 19.50 -16.28
N GLN A 383 -14.93 19.68 -15.20
CA GLN A 383 -14.92 20.88 -14.37
C GLN A 383 -13.93 20.78 -13.19
N HIS A 384 -13.09 19.73 -13.15
CA HIS A 384 -12.09 19.52 -12.09
C HIS A 384 -12.67 19.53 -10.68
N ARG A 385 -13.85 18.96 -10.49
CA ARG A 385 -14.55 18.89 -9.20
C ARG A 385 -13.78 18.08 -8.19
N LYS A 386 -14.01 18.36 -6.92
CA LYS A 386 -13.47 17.63 -5.79
C LYS A 386 -14.59 17.22 -4.84
N ALA A 387 -14.45 16.05 -4.20
CA ALA A 387 -15.31 15.60 -3.12
C ALA A 387 -14.46 14.92 -2.03
N ALA A 388 -14.69 15.31 -0.79
CA ALA A 388 -14.02 14.72 0.36
C ALA A 388 -14.93 14.73 1.59
N LEU A 389 -14.74 13.73 2.46
CA LEU A 389 -15.37 13.66 3.78
C LEU A 389 -14.29 13.65 4.85
N ILE A 390 -14.55 14.29 5.97
CA ILE A 390 -13.78 14.13 7.20
C ILE A 390 -14.65 13.39 8.20
N ILE A 391 -14.22 12.21 8.60
CA ILE A 391 -14.92 11.39 9.59
C ILE A 391 -14.24 11.59 10.94
N LYS A 392 -15.03 11.94 11.97
CA LYS A 392 -14.55 12.18 13.34
C LYS A 392 -15.32 11.31 14.33
N LYS A 393 -14.68 10.94 15.42
CA LYS A 393 -15.38 10.28 16.52
C LYS A 393 -16.33 11.27 17.16
N ARG A 394 -17.58 10.87 17.40
CA ARG A 394 -18.55 11.71 18.11
C ARG A 394 -18.02 12.03 19.52
N ARG A 395 -17.91 13.29 19.86
CA ARG A 395 -17.57 13.70 21.22
C ARG A 395 -18.70 13.24 22.14
N SER A 396 -18.38 12.47 23.17
CA SER A 396 -19.37 12.13 24.20
C SER A 396 -19.82 13.44 24.86
N LYS A 397 -21.12 13.68 24.96
CA LYS A 397 -21.67 14.84 25.67
C LYS A 397 -21.44 14.80 27.20
N PHE A 398 -20.75 13.76 27.68
CA PHE A 398 -20.42 13.57 29.08
C PHE A 398 -18.92 13.36 29.25
N SER A 399 -18.20 14.49 29.42
CA SER A 399 -17.03 14.55 30.31
C SER A 399 -17.47 15.34 31.50
N PRO A 400 -17.59 14.79 32.70
CA PRO A 400 -17.74 15.57 33.90
C PRO A 400 -16.47 16.43 34.06
N GLN A 401 -16.66 17.71 34.36
CA GLN A 401 -15.61 18.65 34.82
C GLN A 401 -14.95 18.13 36.08
#